data_8953534c8cbc6fd2c2c3f222b2d35480
#
_entry.id   8953534c8cbc6fd2c2c3f222b2d35480
#
_cell.length_a   1.000
_cell.length_b   1.000
_cell.length_c   1.000
_cell.angle_alpha   90.00
_cell.angle_beta   90.00
_cell.angle_gamma   90.00
#
_symmetry.space_group_name_H-M   'P 1'
#
loop_
_entity.id
_entity.type
_entity.pdbx_description
1 polymer ?
#
loop_
_entity_poly.entity_id
_entity_poly.type
_entity_poly.pdbx_seq_one_letter_code
_entity_poly.pdbx_strand_id
1 'polypeptide(L)'
;APTQAVDWSAVAEQEVTLLYPGQGSWEWALTQDDHSGAKKFREGKNCFACHKGEEKDMGAKIATGKKLEPAPIPGKAGSLALKVKTAHDGERLYFRFQWPAAKPGGKKLDPKHAARVTVMLDDGGVKEAARAGCWGSCHDDAIGMASAPAGKEISKYLIASRTKVTRQGGGENFKPVAELQQLLKQGVFLEYWQARLNPGQPAQAVDGYILEKRHESKVPLAGAEAQFNDGKWTVVVSRKLKAGGDGRKDIVPGKTYTVGFAVHDDYTNHRFHYVSLERTLVLDQGKADFVAIKK
;
A
#
# COMPACT_ATOMS: atom_id res chain seq x y z
N ALA A 1 -26.31 -6.79 -4.20
CA ALA A 1 -26.75 -7.66 -3.10
C ALA A 1 -26.44 -6.97 -1.79
N PRO A 2 -27.34 -6.97 -0.80
CA PRO A 2 -27.04 -6.38 0.47
C PRO A 2 -25.86 -7.15 1.08
N THR A 3 -24.76 -6.47 1.32
CA THR A 3 -23.65 -6.97 2.10
C THR A 3 -24.18 -7.25 3.50
N GLN A 4 -24.07 -8.48 3.94
CA GLN A 4 -24.40 -8.81 5.32
C GLN A 4 -23.51 -7.94 6.20
N ALA A 5 -24.12 -7.08 6.98
CA ALA A 5 -23.36 -6.09 7.74
C ALA A 5 -22.55 -6.82 8.83
N VAL A 6 -21.23 -6.67 8.78
CA VAL A 6 -20.34 -7.14 9.86
C VAL A 6 -20.63 -6.33 11.11
N ASP A 7 -20.84 -7.01 12.24
CA ASP A 7 -20.87 -6.32 13.53
C ASP A 7 -19.45 -5.95 13.97
N TRP A 8 -19.06 -4.74 13.60
CA TRP A 8 -17.71 -4.23 13.90
C TRP A 8 -17.44 -4.00 15.39
N SER A 9 -18.47 -3.89 16.22
CA SER A 9 -18.30 -3.77 17.67
C SER A 9 -17.67 -5.02 18.29
N ALA A 10 -17.88 -6.19 17.68
CA ALA A 10 -17.33 -7.46 18.11
C ALA A 10 -15.94 -7.76 17.49
N VAL A 11 -15.36 -6.85 16.74
CA VAL A 11 -14.06 -7.00 16.09
C VAL A 11 -13.01 -6.15 16.80
N ALA A 12 -11.87 -6.76 17.15
CA ALA A 12 -10.76 -6.07 17.77
C ALA A 12 -10.19 -5.00 16.83
N GLU A 13 -9.91 -3.83 17.39
CA GLU A 13 -9.28 -2.71 16.68
C GLU A 13 -7.78 -2.71 16.93
N GLN A 14 -7.02 -2.44 15.87
CA GLN A 14 -5.59 -2.18 15.96
C GLN A 14 -5.29 -0.80 15.39
N GLU A 15 -4.35 -0.10 16.01
CA GLU A 15 -3.82 1.14 15.46
C GLU A 15 -2.51 0.86 14.74
N VAL A 16 -2.44 1.29 13.48
CA VAL A 16 -1.25 1.19 12.65
C VAL A 16 -0.76 2.60 12.35
N THR A 17 0.48 2.89 12.72
CA THR A 17 1.10 4.16 12.35
C THR A 17 1.59 4.08 10.92
N LEU A 18 1.01 4.90 10.06
CA LEU A 18 1.50 5.12 8.70
C LEU A 18 2.51 6.25 8.69
N LEU A 19 3.52 6.15 7.85
CA LEU A 19 4.55 7.18 7.71
C LEU A 19 4.62 7.71 6.29
N TYR A 20 5.09 8.95 6.17
CA TYR A 20 5.39 9.58 4.90
C TYR A 20 6.65 8.94 4.30
N PRO A 21 6.60 8.33 3.09
CA PRO A 21 7.71 7.55 2.56
C PRO A 21 8.71 8.38 1.75
N GLY A 22 8.31 9.55 1.23
CA GLY A 22 9.16 10.35 0.33
C GLY A 22 9.57 9.56 -0.91
N GLN A 23 10.78 9.78 -1.37
CA GLN A 23 11.37 9.08 -2.53
C GLN A 23 12.15 7.81 -2.17
N GLY A 24 11.94 7.23 -0.99
CA GLY A 24 12.58 5.98 -0.59
C GLY A 24 12.19 4.84 -1.53
N SER A 25 13.14 3.94 -1.81
CA SER A 25 12.93 2.79 -2.68
C SER A 25 13.65 1.56 -2.14
N TRP A 26 13.32 0.40 -2.69
CA TRP A 26 14.01 -0.85 -2.38
C TRP A 26 15.52 -0.74 -2.61
N GLU A 27 15.93 -0.17 -3.74
CA GLU A 27 17.33 0.03 -4.09
C GLU A 27 18.05 0.97 -3.14
N TRP A 28 17.35 2.02 -2.69
CA TRP A 28 17.86 2.93 -1.67
C TRP A 28 18.13 2.17 -0.35
N ALA A 29 17.18 1.36 0.08
CA ALA A 29 17.30 0.58 1.33
C ALA A 29 18.45 -0.45 1.28
N LEU A 30 18.82 -0.93 0.10
CA LEU A 30 19.94 -1.84 -0.10
C LEU A 30 21.32 -1.15 -0.13
N THR A 31 21.36 0.17 -0.23
CA THR A 31 22.60 0.94 -0.40
C THR A 31 23.13 1.41 0.95
N GLN A 32 24.34 0.96 1.33
CA GLN A 32 24.92 1.21 2.67
C GLN A 32 25.14 2.70 2.97
N ASP A 33 25.56 3.48 1.98
CA ASP A 33 25.78 4.91 2.14
C ASP A 33 24.48 5.71 2.36
N ASP A 34 23.37 5.18 1.90
CA ASP A 34 22.05 5.79 2.04
C ASP A 34 21.31 5.31 3.30
N HIS A 35 21.48 4.04 3.63
CA HIS A 35 20.75 3.36 4.68
C HIS A 35 21.70 2.53 5.55
N SER A 36 21.98 2.99 6.75
CA SER A 36 22.93 2.35 7.66
C SER A 36 22.58 0.88 8.00
N GLY A 37 21.30 0.53 7.94
CA GLY A 37 20.80 -0.83 8.13
C GLY A 37 20.88 -1.72 6.88
N ALA A 38 21.43 -1.24 5.77
CA ALA A 38 21.43 -1.95 4.48
C ALA A 38 22.04 -3.35 4.56
N LYS A 39 23.11 -3.54 5.35
CA LYS A 39 23.72 -4.86 5.56
C LYS A 39 22.70 -5.86 6.12
N LYS A 40 22.05 -5.52 7.23
CA LYS A 40 21.03 -6.37 7.87
C LYS A 40 19.83 -6.59 6.94
N PHE A 41 19.47 -5.57 6.20
CA PHE A 41 18.38 -5.65 5.23
C PHE A 41 18.74 -6.60 4.06
N ARG A 42 19.96 -6.55 3.54
CA ARG A 42 20.44 -7.53 2.55
C ARG A 42 20.49 -8.96 3.10
N GLU A 43 20.75 -9.11 4.38
CA GLU A 43 20.77 -10.41 5.09
C GLU A 43 19.38 -10.97 5.39
N GLY A 44 18.30 -10.28 5.01
CA GLY A 44 16.93 -10.77 5.11
C GLY A 44 16.06 -10.13 6.19
N LYS A 45 16.55 -9.13 6.92
CA LYS A 45 15.70 -8.38 7.86
C LYS A 45 14.63 -7.61 7.11
N ASN A 46 13.51 -7.38 7.78
CA ASN A 46 12.40 -6.57 7.27
C ASN A 46 12.35 -5.20 7.95
N CYS A 47 11.65 -4.26 7.33
CA CYS A 47 11.57 -2.89 7.84
C CYS A 47 11.00 -2.84 9.26
N PHE A 48 9.88 -3.52 9.49
CA PHE A 48 9.21 -3.50 10.78
C PHE A 48 10.05 -4.10 11.91
N ALA A 49 10.86 -5.11 11.64
CA ALA A 49 11.75 -5.72 12.66
C ALA A 49 12.79 -4.73 13.20
N CYS A 50 13.23 -3.79 12.36
CA CYS A 50 14.21 -2.78 12.77
C CYS A 50 13.55 -1.45 13.19
N HIS A 51 12.43 -1.09 12.58
CA HIS A 51 11.81 0.24 12.70
C HIS A 51 10.48 0.27 13.46
N LYS A 52 10.09 -0.82 14.10
CA LYS A 52 8.88 -0.83 14.93
C LYS A 52 8.94 0.25 16.02
N GLY A 53 7.94 1.11 16.04
CA GLY A 53 7.86 2.23 16.98
C GLY A 53 8.60 3.48 16.54
N GLU A 54 9.31 3.46 15.41
CA GLU A 54 10.06 4.60 14.87
C GLU A 54 9.34 5.32 13.73
N GLU A 55 8.16 4.87 13.35
CA GLU A 55 7.43 5.34 12.15
C GLU A 55 7.14 6.85 12.20
N LYS A 56 6.78 7.39 13.38
CA LYS A 56 6.53 8.82 13.55
C LYS A 56 7.78 9.66 13.31
N ASP A 57 8.91 9.25 13.88
CA ASP A 57 10.18 9.97 13.76
C ASP A 57 10.72 9.89 12.34
N MET A 58 10.63 8.73 11.71
CA MET A 58 11.02 8.54 10.31
C MET A 58 10.18 9.42 9.40
N GLY A 59 8.86 9.38 9.55
CA GLY A 59 7.94 10.18 8.75
C GLY A 59 8.16 11.68 8.92
N ALA A 60 8.41 12.15 10.14
CA ALA A 60 8.69 13.55 10.41
C ALA A 60 9.98 14.03 9.73
N LYS A 61 11.04 13.24 9.77
CA LYS A 61 12.29 13.55 9.07
C LYS A 61 12.12 13.63 7.57
N ILE A 62 11.34 12.73 7.00
CA ILE A 62 11.09 12.70 5.54
C ILE A 62 10.19 13.86 5.15
N ALA A 63 9.06 14.05 5.81
CA ALA A 63 8.08 15.09 5.48
C ALA A 63 8.64 16.52 5.59
N THR A 64 9.63 16.74 6.45
CA THR A 64 10.30 18.04 6.59
C THR A 64 11.45 18.26 5.62
N GLY A 65 11.75 17.32 4.74
CA GLY A 65 12.80 17.42 3.74
C GLY A 65 14.22 17.12 4.26
N LYS A 66 14.35 16.61 5.48
CA LYS A 66 15.67 16.23 6.02
C LYS A 66 16.25 15.00 5.33
N LYS A 67 15.40 14.10 4.85
CA LYS A 67 15.76 12.90 4.10
C LYS A 67 14.68 12.59 3.07
N LEU A 68 15.07 12.04 1.92
CA LEU A 68 14.17 11.41 0.95
C LEU A 68 13.03 12.26 0.37
N GLU A 69 12.96 13.54 0.69
CA GLU A 69 11.94 14.44 0.15
C GLU A 69 12.56 15.76 -0.28
N PRO A 70 12.85 15.90 -1.59
CA PRO A 70 13.49 17.12 -2.10
C PRO A 70 12.52 18.31 -2.21
N ALA A 71 11.21 18.05 -2.20
CA ALA A 71 10.17 19.09 -2.38
C ALA A 71 9.05 18.91 -1.36
N PRO A 72 9.33 19.13 -0.06
CA PRO A 72 8.34 18.91 1.00
C PRO A 72 7.15 19.84 0.86
N ILE A 73 5.95 19.33 1.17
CA ILE A 73 4.74 20.14 1.29
C ILE A 73 4.76 20.80 2.67
N PRO A 74 4.78 22.14 2.76
CA PRO A 74 4.81 22.84 4.04
C PRO A 74 3.62 22.43 4.93
N GLY A 75 3.91 22.11 6.18
CA GLY A 75 2.89 21.75 7.19
C GLY A 75 2.30 20.36 7.05
N LYS A 76 2.76 19.53 6.08
CA LYS A 76 2.29 18.16 5.96
C LYS A 76 2.79 17.33 7.15
N ALA A 77 1.88 16.63 7.82
CA ALA A 77 2.24 15.70 8.89
C ALA A 77 3.14 14.58 8.39
N GLY A 78 4.07 14.11 9.21
CA GLY A 78 4.97 13.02 8.86
C GLY A 78 4.36 11.64 9.02
N SER A 79 3.26 11.52 9.75
CA SER A 79 2.60 10.26 10.04
C SER A 79 1.11 10.42 10.23
N LEU A 80 0.41 9.30 10.19
CA LEU A 80 -1.03 9.21 10.39
C LEU A 80 -1.33 7.95 11.19
N ALA A 81 -2.15 8.07 12.23
CA ALA A 81 -2.66 6.91 12.98
C ALA A 81 -3.90 6.36 12.29
N LEU A 82 -3.81 5.14 11.80
CA LEU A 82 -4.90 4.44 11.14
C LEU A 82 -5.46 3.36 12.05
N LYS A 83 -6.73 3.45 12.38
CA LYS A 83 -7.43 2.40 13.11
C LYS A 83 -7.95 1.36 12.12
N VAL A 84 -7.63 0.09 12.37
CA VAL A 84 -7.93 -1.01 11.46
C VAL A 84 -8.65 -2.12 12.18
N LYS A 85 -9.75 -2.57 11.60
CA LYS A 85 -10.43 -3.81 11.95
C LYS A 85 -10.53 -4.70 10.72
N THR A 86 -10.42 -6.01 10.90
CA THR A 86 -10.58 -6.97 9.80
C THR A 86 -11.44 -8.14 10.23
N ALA A 87 -12.27 -8.62 9.32
CA ALA A 87 -13.14 -9.76 9.49
C ALA A 87 -13.49 -10.36 8.13
N HIS A 88 -14.02 -11.57 8.10
CA HIS A 88 -14.61 -12.15 6.90
C HIS A 88 -15.96 -12.79 7.21
N ASP A 89 -16.77 -13.03 6.20
CA ASP A 89 -18.07 -13.69 6.31
C ASP A 89 -18.12 -15.07 5.64
N GLY A 90 -16.96 -15.60 5.27
CA GLY A 90 -16.81 -16.83 4.51
C GLY A 90 -16.84 -16.64 2.99
N GLU A 91 -17.27 -15.49 2.51
CA GLU A 91 -17.31 -15.15 1.08
C GLU A 91 -16.42 -13.94 0.75
N ARG A 92 -16.35 -12.96 1.64
CA ARG A 92 -15.59 -11.73 1.48
C ARG A 92 -14.70 -11.46 2.68
N LEU A 93 -13.53 -10.87 2.43
CA LEU A 93 -12.66 -10.27 3.42
C LEU A 93 -12.92 -8.78 3.48
N TYR A 94 -13.04 -8.25 4.69
CA TYR A 94 -13.33 -6.85 4.97
C TYR A 94 -12.21 -6.23 5.78
N PHE A 95 -11.84 -4.99 5.42
CA PHE A 95 -11.05 -4.10 6.25
C PHE A 95 -11.86 -2.84 6.55
N ARG A 96 -11.95 -2.47 7.82
CA ARG A 96 -12.55 -1.22 8.25
C ARG A 96 -11.47 -0.29 8.74
N PHE A 97 -11.44 0.90 8.16
CA PHE A 97 -10.46 1.94 8.47
C PHE A 97 -11.14 3.16 9.06
N GLN A 98 -10.49 3.75 10.08
CA GLN A 98 -10.85 5.07 10.58
C GLN A 98 -9.61 5.93 10.74
N TRP A 99 -9.69 7.17 10.30
CA TRP A 99 -8.65 8.17 10.53
C TRP A 99 -9.23 9.57 10.48
N PRO A 100 -8.64 10.53 11.26
CA PRO A 100 -9.00 11.92 11.15
C PRO A 100 -8.48 12.50 9.83
N ALA A 101 -9.32 13.17 9.07
CA ALA A 101 -8.91 13.83 7.85
C ALA A 101 -7.93 14.97 8.14
N ALA A 102 -6.96 15.16 7.24
CA ALA A 102 -6.09 16.32 7.31
C ALA A 102 -6.89 17.62 7.14
N LYS A 103 -6.43 18.68 7.79
CA LYS A 103 -6.99 20.01 7.55
C LYS A 103 -6.67 20.42 6.11
N PRO A 104 -7.67 20.90 5.34
CA PRO A 104 -7.42 21.40 4.01
C PRO A 104 -6.42 22.57 4.07
N GLY A 105 -5.39 22.53 3.30
CA GLY A 105 -4.37 23.59 3.36
C GLY A 105 -3.40 23.57 2.20
N GLY A 106 -3.49 22.59 1.34
CA GLY A 106 -2.53 22.39 0.30
C GLY A 106 -3.04 22.63 -1.13
N LYS A 107 -2.09 22.58 -2.04
CA LYS A 107 -2.35 22.49 -3.47
C LYS A 107 -3.04 21.15 -3.73
N LYS A 108 -4.18 21.19 -4.43
CA LYS A 108 -4.87 19.97 -4.85
C LYS A 108 -4.09 19.28 -5.98
N LEU A 109 -3.31 18.27 -5.60
CA LEU A 109 -2.56 17.45 -6.55
C LEU A 109 -3.45 16.39 -7.21
N ASP A 110 -4.46 15.91 -6.50
CA ASP A 110 -5.55 15.10 -7.04
C ASP A 110 -6.81 15.96 -7.12
N PRO A 111 -7.23 16.39 -8.31
CA PRO A 111 -8.40 17.26 -8.43
C PRO A 111 -9.73 16.54 -8.25
N LYS A 112 -9.73 15.21 -8.24
CA LYS A 112 -10.95 14.38 -8.26
C LYS A 112 -11.34 13.82 -6.90
N HIS A 113 -10.37 13.47 -6.06
CA HIS A 113 -10.65 12.75 -4.82
C HIS A 113 -9.96 13.40 -3.63
N ALA A 114 -10.75 13.69 -2.59
CA ALA A 114 -10.24 14.26 -1.36
C ALA A 114 -9.30 13.30 -0.62
N ALA A 115 -9.60 12.01 -0.66
CA ALA A 115 -8.80 10.99 0.00
C ALA A 115 -8.89 9.64 -0.74
N ARG A 116 -7.91 8.78 -0.45
CA ARG A 116 -7.91 7.37 -0.90
C ARG A 116 -7.35 6.52 0.23
N VAL A 117 -7.90 5.32 0.40
CA VAL A 117 -7.30 4.29 1.24
C VAL A 117 -7.10 3.03 0.42
N THR A 118 -5.92 2.44 0.56
CA THR A 118 -5.50 1.29 -0.26
C THR A 118 -5.04 0.16 0.65
N VAL A 119 -5.47 -1.05 0.31
CA VAL A 119 -4.94 -2.31 0.84
C VAL A 119 -4.06 -2.94 -0.24
N MET A 120 -2.83 -3.26 0.12
CA MET A 120 -1.94 -4.09 -0.67
C MET A 120 -1.98 -5.51 -0.10
N LEU A 121 -2.06 -6.52 -0.95
CA LEU A 121 -2.08 -7.93 -0.55
C LEU A 121 -1.04 -8.72 -1.35
N ASP A 122 -0.25 -9.53 -0.65
CA ASP A 122 0.64 -10.53 -1.23
C ASP A 122 0.47 -11.88 -0.54
N ASP A 123 0.65 -12.94 -1.29
CA ASP A 123 0.52 -14.35 -0.85
C ASP A 123 1.87 -15.08 -0.73
N GLY A 124 2.97 -14.33 -0.78
CA GLY A 124 4.33 -14.86 -0.82
C GLY A 124 4.94 -14.88 -2.23
N GLY A 125 4.20 -14.46 -3.25
CA GLY A 125 4.70 -14.37 -4.63
C GLY A 125 5.73 -13.26 -4.85
N VAL A 126 5.72 -12.24 -4.00
CA VAL A 126 6.64 -11.09 -4.06
C VAL A 126 7.45 -11.01 -2.77
N LYS A 127 8.75 -11.33 -2.85
CA LYS A 127 9.63 -11.37 -1.66
C LYS A 127 9.76 -10.00 -0.98
N GLU A 128 9.81 -8.93 -1.75
CA GLU A 128 9.95 -7.56 -1.25
C GLU A 128 8.74 -7.16 -0.39
N ALA A 129 7.55 -7.67 -0.67
CA ALA A 129 6.34 -7.35 0.08
C ALA A 129 6.44 -7.75 1.56
N ALA A 130 6.90 -8.96 1.85
CA ALA A 130 7.08 -9.44 3.22
C ALA A 130 8.22 -8.72 3.96
N ARG A 131 9.09 -8.01 3.26
CA ARG A 131 10.25 -7.33 3.84
C ARG A 131 10.06 -5.83 4.00
N ALA A 132 9.30 -5.19 3.12
CA ALA A 132 9.16 -3.74 3.11
C ALA A 132 7.72 -3.25 2.85
N GLY A 133 6.76 -4.15 2.69
CA GLY A 133 5.38 -3.81 2.41
C GLY A 133 5.24 -2.98 1.13
N CYS A 134 4.36 -1.99 1.17
CA CYS A 134 4.17 -1.07 0.06
C CYS A 134 5.45 -0.28 -0.28
N TRP A 135 6.23 0.06 0.72
CA TRP A 135 7.40 0.92 0.54
C TRP A 135 8.44 0.35 -0.40
N GLY A 136 8.72 -0.95 -0.33
CA GLY A 136 9.71 -1.59 -1.20
C GLY A 136 9.18 -2.02 -2.56
N SER A 137 7.89 -1.94 -2.80
CA SER A 137 7.24 -2.69 -3.87
C SER A 137 6.54 -1.83 -4.92
N CYS A 138 6.14 -0.61 -4.58
CA CYS A 138 5.31 0.21 -5.46
C CYS A 138 5.73 1.66 -5.36
N HIS A 139 6.64 2.09 -6.22
CA HIS A 139 7.14 3.46 -6.22
C HIS A 139 7.08 4.11 -7.59
N ASP A 140 6.24 5.14 -7.67
CA ASP A 140 6.43 6.27 -8.56
C ASP A 140 7.41 7.25 -7.89
N ASP A 141 8.14 8.01 -8.69
CA ASP A 141 8.86 9.17 -8.20
C ASP A 141 9.83 8.85 -7.05
N ALA A 142 10.47 7.68 -7.12
CA ALA A 142 11.42 7.23 -6.12
C ALA A 142 12.85 7.71 -6.43
N ILE A 143 13.67 7.85 -5.39
CA ILE A 143 15.10 8.18 -5.55
C ILE A 143 15.82 7.15 -6.42
N GLY A 144 16.71 7.60 -7.27
CA GLY A 144 17.43 6.75 -8.22
C GLY A 144 16.61 6.33 -9.43
N MET A 145 15.42 6.89 -9.61
CA MET A 145 14.70 6.78 -10.88
C MET A 145 15.39 7.62 -11.95
N ALA A 146 15.43 7.10 -13.16
CA ALA A 146 15.82 7.90 -14.30
C ALA A 146 14.81 9.04 -14.51
N SER A 147 15.27 10.19 -14.95
CA SER A 147 14.37 11.27 -15.34
C SER A 147 13.50 10.82 -16.50
N ALA A 148 12.20 11.01 -16.40
CA ALA A 148 11.29 10.67 -17.45
C ALA A 148 11.53 11.59 -18.68
N PRO A 149 11.59 11.05 -19.88
CA PRO A 149 11.46 11.86 -21.09
C PRO A 149 10.14 12.64 -21.09
N ALA A 150 10.10 13.77 -21.76
CA ALA A 150 8.89 14.59 -21.82
C ALA A 150 7.66 13.74 -22.24
N GLY A 151 6.59 13.81 -21.45
CA GLY A 151 5.34 13.08 -21.69
C GLY A 151 5.34 11.59 -21.29
N LYS A 152 6.41 11.11 -20.64
CA LYS A 152 6.46 9.73 -20.12
C LYS A 152 6.53 9.73 -18.60
N GLU A 153 5.87 8.74 -18.00
CA GLU A 153 6.02 8.40 -16.58
C GLU A 153 7.01 7.26 -16.42
N ILE A 154 7.86 7.37 -15.42
CA ILE A 154 8.82 6.31 -15.06
C ILE A 154 8.58 5.91 -13.61
N SER A 155 8.52 4.62 -13.35
CA SER A 155 8.31 4.08 -12.01
C SER A 155 9.20 2.88 -11.74
N LYS A 156 9.46 2.63 -10.45
CA LYS A 156 10.27 1.51 -9.97
C LYS A 156 9.39 0.44 -9.31
N TYR A 157 8.44 -0.09 -10.01
CA TYR A 157 7.60 -1.14 -9.44
C TYR A 157 8.42 -2.43 -9.12
N LEU A 158 7.85 -3.59 -9.22
CA LEU A 158 8.47 -4.81 -8.71
C LEU A 158 9.81 -5.10 -9.39
N ILE A 159 10.80 -5.46 -8.59
CA ILE A 159 12.15 -5.86 -9.06
C ILE A 159 12.05 -6.99 -10.09
N ALA A 160 11.19 -7.98 -9.84
CA ALA A 160 11.00 -9.10 -10.74
C ALA A 160 10.60 -8.71 -12.16
N SER A 161 10.01 -7.53 -12.35
CA SER A 161 9.59 -7.02 -13.65
C SER A 161 10.71 -6.39 -14.49
N ARG A 162 11.90 -6.21 -13.91
CA ARG A 162 13.00 -5.45 -14.51
C ARG A 162 14.16 -6.32 -14.91
N THR A 163 14.89 -5.91 -15.97
CA THR A 163 16.10 -6.58 -16.46
C THR A 163 17.34 -6.19 -15.64
N LYS A 164 17.30 -5.05 -14.97
CA LYS A 164 18.37 -4.53 -14.11
C LYS A 164 17.80 -4.01 -12.78
N VAL A 165 18.52 -4.25 -11.71
CA VAL A 165 18.28 -3.64 -10.41
C VAL A 165 19.50 -2.82 -10.04
N THR A 166 19.43 -1.51 -10.22
CA THR A 166 20.48 -0.56 -9.85
C THR A 166 19.88 0.61 -9.09
N ARG A 167 20.70 1.31 -8.30
CA ARG A 167 20.26 2.49 -7.58
C ARG A 167 19.74 3.57 -8.53
N GLN A 168 20.40 3.77 -9.65
CA GLN A 168 20.00 4.68 -10.72
C GLN A 168 19.06 4.03 -11.73
N GLY A 169 18.81 2.74 -11.61
CA GLY A 169 17.90 2.00 -12.46
C GLY A 169 16.45 2.41 -12.26
N GLY A 170 15.63 1.92 -13.08
CA GLY A 170 14.21 2.24 -13.16
C GLY A 170 13.88 2.64 -14.59
N GLY A 171 12.75 3.23 -14.80
CA GLY A 171 12.35 3.62 -16.13
C GLY A 171 11.98 2.44 -17.01
N GLU A 172 12.47 2.46 -18.23
CA GLU A 172 12.02 1.55 -19.29
C GLU A 172 12.76 0.21 -19.36
N ASN A 173 13.56 -0.17 -18.36
CA ASN A 173 14.30 -1.44 -18.38
C ASN A 173 13.45 -2.64 -17.94
N PHE A 174 12.23 -2.71 -18.40
CA PHE A 174 11.31 -3.81 -18.12
C PHE A 174 11.65 -5.06 -18.92
N LYS A 175 11.29 -6.20 -18.38
CA LYS A 175 11.31 -7.48 -19.09
C LYS A 175 10.33 -7.47 -20.27
N PRO A 176 10.56 -8.30 -21.29
CA PRO A 176 9.61 -8.44 -22.39
C PRO A 176 8.21 -8.82 -21.92
N VAL A 177 7.19 -8.39 -22.67
CA VAL A 177 5.77 -8.62 -22.33
C VAL A 177 5.47 -10.10 -22.06
N ALA A 178 6.03 -11.01 -22.84
CA ALA A 178 5.83 -12.46 -22.64
C ALA A 178 6.35 -12.94 -21.28
N GLU A 179 7.50 -12.44 -20.81
CA GLU A 179 8.03 -12.75 -19.49
C GLU A 179 7.20 -12.13 -18.37
N LEU A 180 6.71 -10.90 -18.55
CA LEU A 180 5.81 -10.25 -17.60
C LEU A 180 4.50 -11.03 -17.45
N GLN A 181 3.93 -11.51 -18.54
CA GLN A 181 2.74 -12.36 -18.51
C GLN A 181 3.00 -13.69 -17.79
N GLN A 182 4.18 -14.26 -17.97
CA GLN A 182 4.57 -15.49 -17.27
C GLN A 182 4.69 -15.25 -15.76
N LEU A 183 5.30 -14.14 -15.33
CA LEU A 183 5.38 -13.74 -13.93
C LEU A 183 3.98 -13.58 -13.33
N LEU A 184 3.08 -12.93 -14.05
CA LEU A 184 1.69 -12.75 -13.60
C LEU A 184 1.00 -14.10 -13.37
N LYS A 185 1.13 -15.05 -14.28
CA LYS A 185 0.58 -16.40 -14.16
C LYS A 185 1.19 -17.19 -13.00
N GLN A 186 2.45 -16.94 -12.69
CA GLN A 186 3.15 -17.56 -11.55
C GLN A 186 2.81 -16.92 -10.20
N GLY A 187 1.97 -15.91 -10.16
CA GLY A 187 1.61 -15.20 -8.93
C GLY A 187 2.62 -14.17 -8.46
N VAL A 188 3.56 -13.76 -9.30
CA VAL A 188 4.56 -12.73 -8.97
C VAL A 188 3.99 -11.36 -9.26
N PHE A 189 3.10 -10.93 -8.42
CA PHE A 189 2.45 -9.61 -8.45
C PHE A 189 1.89 -9.27 -7.06
N LEU A 190 1.68 -7.99 -6.80
CA LEU A 190 0.90 -7.52 -5.66
C LEU A 190 -0.52 -7.24 -6.13
N GLU A 191 -1.49 -7.59 -5.31
CA GLU A 191 -2.87 -7.14 -5.51
C GLU A 191 -3.14 -5.90 -4.68
N TYR A 192 -3.96 -4.98 -5.17
CA TYR A 192 -4.42 -3.83 -4.39
C TYR A 192 -5.93 -3.62 -4.53
N TRP A 193 -6.53 -3.15 -3.43
CA TRP A 193 -7.92 -2.69 -3.35
C TRP A 193 -7.91 -1.27 -2.85
N GLN A 194 -8.64 -0.39 -3.49
CA GLN A 194 -8.62 1.02 -3.15
C GLN A 194 -10.02 1.60 -3.10
N ALA A 195 -10.31 2.40 -2.08
CA ALA A 195 -11.46 3.28 -2.04
C ALA A 195 -11.02 4.72 -2.37
N ARG A 196 -11.69 5.34 -3.32
CA ARG A 196 -11.54 6.76 -3.68
C ARG A 196 -12.72 7.53 -3.10
N LEU A 197 -12.43 8.62 -2.40
CA LEU A 197 -13.30 9.20 -1.42
C LEU A 197 -13.51 10.70 -1.64
N ASN A 198 -14.76 11.12 -1.52
CA ASN A 198 -15.13 12.54 -1.38
C ASN A 198 -16.19 12.66 -0.27
N PRO A 199 -16.09 13.66 0.62
CA PRO A 199 -17.07 13.87 1.68
C PRO A 199 -18.50 13.97 1.12
N GLY A 200 -19.44 13.24 1.75
CA GLY A 200 -20.84 13.26 1.36
C GLY A 200 -21.18 12.52 0.06
N GLN A 201 -20.22 11.80 -0.52
CA GLN A 201 -20.42 11.04 -1.75
C GLN A 201 -20.15 9.55 -1.53
N PRO A 202 -20.79 8.66 -2.33
CA PRO A 202 -20.44 7.25 -2.29
C PRO A 202 -18.96 7.01 -2.63
N ALA A 203 -18.34 6.05 -1.94
CA ALA A 203 -16.98 5.63 -2.25
C ALA A 203 -16.91 4.95 -3.63
N GLN A 204 -15.87 5.21 -4.37
CA GLN A 204 -15.55 4.49 -5.59
C GLN A 204 -14.54 3.38 -5.26
N ALA A 205 -14.92 2.13 -5.47
CA ALA A 205 -14.01 1.00 -5.34
C ALA A 205 -13.25 0.77 -6.64
N VAL A 206 -11.94 0.59 -6.53
CA VAL A 206 -11.09 0.12 -7.62
C VAL A 206 -10.17 -0.96 -7.11
N ASP A 207 -9.73 -1.83 -7.99
CA ASP A 207 -8.71 -2.84 -7.69
C ASP A 207 -7.82 -3.09 -8.90
N GLY A 208 -6.78 -3.85 -8.68
CA GLY A 208 -5.85 -4.23 -9.72
C GLY A 208 -4.63 -4.92 -9.17
N TYR A 209 -3.58 -4.96 -9.96
CA TYR A 209 -2.31 -5.54 -9.57
C TYR A 209 -1.13 -4.64 -9.93
N ILE A 210 -0.02 -4.90 -9.27
CA ILE A 210 1.25 -4.20 -9.45
C ILE A 210 2.30 -5.22 -9.89
N LEU A 211 2.96 -4.93 -10.99
CA LEU A 211 4.07 -5.71 -11.51
C LEU A 211 5.13 -4.76 -12.08
N GLU A 212 5.16 -4.48 -13.38
CA GLU A 212 6.03 -3.47 -14.00
C GLU A 212 5.46 -2.05 -13.86
N LYS A 213 4.15 -1.99 -13.64
CA LYS A 213 3.38 -0.78 -13.37
C LYS A 213 2.12 -1.16 -12.58
N ARG A 214 1.31 -0.19 -12.23
CA ARG A 214 0.00 -0.43 -11.65
C ARG A 214 -1.02 -0.67 -12.75
N HIS A 215 -1.70 -1.81 -12.69
CA HIS A 215 -2.75 -2.20 -13.61
C HIS A 215 -4.09 -2.12 -12.88
N GLU A 216 -4.96 -1.23 -13.30
CA GLU A 216 -6.31 -1.13 -12.76
C GLU A 216 -7.26 -2.04 -13.54
N SER A 217 -8.08 -2.79 -12.81
CA SER A 217 -9.09 -3.67 -13.41
C SER A 217 -10.21 -2.86 -14.06
N LYS A 218 -10.64 -3.28 -15.24
CA LYS A 218 -11.78 -2.65 -15.93
C LYS A 218 -13.07 -2.80 -15.13
N VAL A 219 -13.25 -3.96 -14.50
CA VAL A 219 -14.39 -4.27 -13.63
C VAL A 219 -13.83 -4.67 -12.27
N PRO A 220 -13.93 -3.84 -11.25
CA PRO A 220 -13.41 -4.16 -9.93
C PRO A 220 -14.21 -5.28 -9.25
N LEU A 221 -13.51 -6.16 -8.52
CA LEU A 221 -14.13 -7.10 -7.58
C LEU A 221 -14.19 -6.54 -6.17
N ALA A 222 -13.39 -5.51 -5.88
CA ALA A 222 -13.43 -4.81 -4.61
C ALA A 222 -14.73 -4.04 -4.44
N GLY A 223 -15.21 -3.99 -3.20
CA GLY A 223 -16.28 -3.11 -2.76
C GLY A 223 -15.75 -2.05 -1.80
N ALA A 224 -16.41 -0.91 -1.73
CA ALA A 224 -16.08 0.13 -0.77
C ALA A 224 -17.34 0.86 -0.31
N GLU A 225 -17.36 1.15 1.00
CA GLU A 225 -18.36 2.00 1.65
C GLU A 225 -17.64 3.03 2.49
N ALA A 226 -18.12 4.26 2.53
CA ALA A 226 -17.47 5.32 3.27
C ALA A 226 -18.47 6.27 3.93
N GLN A 227 -18.08 6.75 5.10
CA GLN A 227 -18.76 7.82 5.83
C GLN A 227 -17.73 8.85 6.25
N PHE A 228 -18.11 10.12 6.17
CA PHE A 228 -17.30 11.23 6.65
C PHE A 228 -18.13 12.05 7.65
N ASN A 229 -17.77 11.95 8.93
CA ASN A 229 -18.47 12.60 10.02
C ASN A 229 -17.47 13.26 10.97
N ASP A 230 -17.73 14.52 11.34
CA ASP A 230 -16.89 15.26 12.30
C ASP A 230 -15.40 15.25 11.97
N GLY A 231 -15.07 15.43 10.69
CA GLY A 231 -13.69 15.44 10.23
C GLY A 231 -13.00 14.06 10.22
N LYS A 232 -13.74 12.97 10.35
CA LYS A 232 -13.22 11.62 10.41
C LYS A 232 -13.79 10.77 9.28
N TRP A 233 -12.90 10.02 8.62
CA TRP A 233 -13.27 8.96 7.69
C TRP A 233 -13.52 7.65 8.41
N THR A 234 -14.58 6.95 8.01
CA THR A 234 -14.82 5.54 8.30
C THR A 234 -15.08 4.85 6.97
N VAL A 235 -14.20 3.93 6.60
CA VAL A 235 -14.22 3.29 5.27
C VAL A 235 -14.10 1.78 5.43
N VAL A 236 -14.97 1.05 4.73
CA VAL A 236 -14.88 -0.40 4.62
C VAL A 236 -14.52 -0.76 3.19
N VAL A 237 -13.42 -1.47 3.03
CA VAL A 237 -12.98 -2.02 1.74
C VAL A 237 -13.07 -3.52 1.82
N SER A 238 -13.58 -4.16 0.78
CA SER A 238 -13.77 -5.61 0.79
C SER A 238 -13.53 -6.23 -0.57
N ARG A 239 -13.26 -7.52 -0.57
CA ARG A 239 -13.18 -8.32 -1.79
C ARG A 239 -13.58 -9.77 -1.51
N LYS A 240 -14.14 -10.45 -2.51
CA LYS A 240 -14.42 -11.89 -2.42
C LYS A 240 -13.14 -12.67 -2.12
N LEU A 241 -13.25 -13.70 -1.28
CA LEU A 241 -12.11 -14.57 -0.93
C LEU A 241 -11.58 -15.31 -2.15
N LYS A 242 -12.49 -15.86 -2.97
CA LYS A 242 -12.14 -16.48 -4.25
C LYS A 242 -11.96 -15.40 -5.31
N ALA A 243 -10.81 -15.42 -5.95
CA ALA A 243 -10.52 -14.55 -7.07
C ALA A 243 -10.74 -15.28 -8.39
N GLY A 244 -11.14 -14.53 -9.39
CA GLY A 244 -11.21 -15.02 -10.78
C GLY A 244 -10.14 -14.33 -11.62
N GLY A 245 -9.39 -15.11 -12.39
CA GLY A 245 -8.45 -14.59 -13.39
C GLY A 245 -7.11 -14.10 -12.85
N ASP A 246 -6.28 -13.63 -13.78
CA ASP A 246 -4.95 -13.11 -13.50
C ASP A 246 -5.00 -11.78 -12.71
N GLY A 247 -4.00 -11.54 -11.89
CA GLY A 247 -3.87 -10.30 -11.12
C GLY A 247 -4.63 -10.28 -9.80
N ARG A 248 -5.15 -11.42 -9.36
CA ARG A 248 -5.87 -11.56 -8.08
C ARG A 248 -5.38 -12.77 -7.32
N LYS A 249 -5.32 -12.63 -5.99
CA LYS A 249 -4.91 -13.70 -5.07
C LYS A 249 -6.13 -14.44 -4.53
N ASP A 250 -6.08 -15.76 -4.45
CA ASP A 250 -7.05 -16.51 -3.65
C ASP A 250 -6.71 -16.36 -2.17
N ILE A 251 -7.72 -16.09 -1.36
CA ILE A 251 -7.56 -15.92 0.08
C ILE A 251 -8.21 -17.10 0.78
N VAL A 252 -7.39 -17.90 1.46
CA VAL A 252 -7.83 -19.12 2.12
C VAL A 252 -7.46 -19.12 3.59
N PRO A 253 -8.26 -19.73 4.47
CA PRO A 253 -7.93 -19.87 5.89
C PRO A 253 -6.61 -20.62 6.10
N GLY A 254 -5.87 -20.22 7.13
CA GLY A 254 -4.63 -20.87 7.54
C GLY A 254 -3.39 -20.49 6.76
N LYS A 255 -3.52 -19.81 5.63
CA LYS A 255 -2.37 -19.24 4.88
C LYS A 255 -2.03 -17.86 5.43
N THR A 256 -0.75 -17.57 5.59
CA THR A 256 -0.27 -16.24 5.97
C THR A 256 -0.07 -15.37 4.74
N TYR A 257 -0.67 -14.18 4.78
CA TYR A 257 -0.53 -13.14 3.75
C TYR A 257 0.26 -11.97 4.30
N THR A 258 0.87 -11.21 3.42
CA THR A 258 1.39 -9.87 3.74
C THR A 258 0.38 -8.84 3.31
N VAL A 259 0.10 -7.88 4.20
CA VAL A 259 -0.72 -6.72 3.90
C VAL A 259 0.04 -5.43 4.19
N GLY A 260 -0.28 -4.40 3.46
CA GLY A 260 0.15 -3.03 3.68
C GLY A 260 -1.01 -2.07 3.45
N PHE A 261 -0.96 -0.92 4.11
CA PHE A 261 -1.99 0.10 4.01
C PHE A 261 -1.39 1.40 3.53
N ALA A 262 -2.14 2.12 2.72
CA ALA A 262 -1.76 3.45 2.27
C ALA A 262 -2.95 4.41 2.34
N VAL A 263 -2.71 5.64 2.76
CA VAL A 263 -3.71 6.71 2.78
C VAL A 263 -3.17 7.91 2.03
N HIS A 264 -3.88 8.32 0.99
CA HIS A 264 -3.74 9.64 0.37
C HIS A 264 -4.78 10.54 1.00
N ASP A 265 -4.35 11.64 1.59
CA ASP A 265 -5.21 12.60 2.28
C ASP A 265 -4.98 14.01 1.74
N ASP A 266 -5.93 14.93 1.97
CA ASP A 266 -5.86 16.30 1.50
C ASP A 266 -5.55 16.46 -0.01
N TYR A 267 -6.26 15.70 -0.85
CA TYR A 267 -6.12 15.76 -2.31
C TYR A 267 -4.69 15.49 -2.80
N THR A 268 -3.96 14.58 -2.14
CA THR A 268 -2.61 14.20 -2.55
C THR A 268 -2.58 13.02 -3.52
N ASN A 269 -1.48 12.89 -4.24
CA ASN A 269 -1.20 11.80 -5.16
C ASN A 269 0.29 11.41 -5.10
N HIS A 270 0.67 10.38 -5.86
CA HIS A 270 2.06 9.88 -5.95
C HIS A 270 2.65 9.62 -4.55
N ARG A 271 3.90 10.03 -4.30
CA ARG A 271 4.59 9.82 -3.02
C ARG A 271 4.01 10.61 -1.84
N PHE A 272 3.15 11.59 -2.09
CA PHE A 272 2.57 12.45 -1.05
C PHE A 272 1.43 11.77 -0.28
N HIS A 273 1.70 10.58 0.23
CA HIS A 273 0.76 9.75 0.99
C HIS A 273 1.42 9.20 2.24
N TYR A 274 0.71 8.39 3.00
CA TYR A 274 1.21 7.67 4.16
C TYR A 274 1.12 6.18 3.90
N VAL A 275 2.15 5.43 4.31
CA VAL A 275 2.21 3.97 4.13
C VAL A 275 2.51 3.27 5.44
N SER A 276 1.97 2.08 5.63
CA SER A 276 2.41 1.19 6.69
C SER A 276 3.67 0.44 6.29
N LEU A 277 4.48 0.10 7.28
CA LEU A 277 5.41 -1.01 7.15
C LEU A 277 4.61 -2.31 7.00
N GLU A 278 5.27 -3.39 6.58
CA GLU A 278 4.63 -4.68 6.35
C GLU A 278 3.91 -5.22 7.59
N ARG A 279 2.77 -5.87 7.37
CA ARG A 279 2.00 -6.59 8.38
C ARG A 279 1.61 -7.95 7.84
N THR A 280 1.35 -8.88 8.73
CA THR A 280 0.86 -10.22 8.39
C THR A 280 -0.63 -10.34 8.63
N LEU A 281 -1.29 -11.15 7.82
CA LEU A 281 -2.72 -11.45 7.89
C LEU A 281 -2.95 -12.97 7.78
N VAL A 282 -3.84 -13.48 8.59
CA VAL A 282 -4.35 -14.84 8.50
C VAL A 282 -5.87 -14.83 8.74
N LEU A 283 -6.59 -15.75 8.12
CA LEU A 283 -8.00 -15.98 8.39
C LEU A 283 -8.18 -17.12 9.39
N ASP A 284 -8.98 -16.87 10.41
CA ASP A 284 -9.43 -17.80 11.47
C ASP A 284 -8.33 -18.33 12.38
N GLN A 285 -7.34 -19.02 11.87
CA GLN A 285 -6.32 -19.71 12.65
C GLN A 285 -4.90 -19.32 12.25
N GLY A 286 -4.06 -19.10 13.24
CA GLY A 286 -2.66 -18.80 13.06
C GLY A 286 -2.20 -17.57 13.85
N LYS A 287 -0.89 -17.33 13.79
CA LYS A 287 -0.27 -16.12 14.36
C LYS A 287 0.01 -15.12 13.24
N ALA A 288 -0.57 -13.97 13.37
CA ALA A 288 -0.34 -12.84 12.46
C ALA A 288 -0.65 -11.54 13.18
N ASP A 289 -0.19 -10.42 12.62
CA ASP A 289 -0.55 -9.09 13.13
C ASP A 289 -2.06 -8.88 13.07
N PHE A 290 -2.70 -9.37 12.02
CA PHE A 290 -4.16 -9.36 11.84
C PHE A 290 -4.68 -10.77 11.69
N VAL A 291 -5.68 -11.12 12.50
CA VAL A 291 -6.43 -12.38 12.40
C VAL A 291 -7.88 -12.02 12.06
N ALA A 292 -8.28 -12.29 10.84
CA ALA A 292 -9.65 -12.05 10.38
C ALA A 292 -10.51 -13.25 10.79
N ILE A 293 -11.39 -13.04 11.75
CA ILE A 293 -12.30 -14.07 12.24
C ILE A 293 -13.62 -14.00 11.46
N LYS A 294 -14.22 -15.13 11.22
CA LYS A 294 -15.54 -15.22 10.58
C LYS A 294 -16.61 -14.60 11.48
N LYS A 295 -17.41 -13.69 10.94
CA LYS A 295 -18.51 -12.97 11.59
C LYS A 295 -19.80 -13.12 10.82
#